data_1910d95ffd3d8365b53a92d702f7a66a
#
_entry.id   1910d95ffd3d8365b53a92d702f7a66a
#
_cell.length_a   1.000
_cell.length_b   1.000
_cell.length_c   1.000
_cell.angle_alpha   90.00
_cell.angle_beta   90.00
_cell.angle_gamma   90.00
#
_symmetry.space_group_name_H-M   'P 1'
#
loop_
_entity.id
_entity.type
_entity.pdbx_description
1 polymer ?
#
loop_
_entity_poly.entity_id
_entity_poly.type
_entity_poly.pdbx_seq_one_letter_code
_entity_poly.pdbx_strand_id
1 'polypeptide(L)'
;MRLVFMGTPDFARACLETLHTEGFDIVGVYTKVDTPKNRGMKLLPSPVKAYAEAVGLPVYQPQSFREEQTVQQLRELKPDLLVVVAYGKILPQAVLDIPTHGAINMHGSILPELRGSAPVQRSILNHCDEAGVTAMYLSAGMDEGDIIEIRKTVIHPLETSEELMARLAAIAAPLCADTVRAIENGTAKRIPQDPSRATYAPMLRKDESPIDWDQPARFIVDQVRGLVPWPVATATLGGTEFKVYRVEYTDQKTEKAPGALVALTKKGLLVACRGGDVVLVRELQAQGGKRMPAPDYFRGHPITI
;
A
#
# COMPACT_ATOMS: atom_id res chain seq x y z
N MET A 1 -18.47 -23.35 0.23
CA MET A 1 -16.99 -23.51 0.37
C MET A 1 -16.55 -22.80 1.64
N ARG A 2 -15.82 -23.47 2.54
CA ARG A 2 -15.35 -22.94 3.85
C ARG A 2 -14.10 -22.09 3.63
N LEU A 3 -14.15 -20.82 3.99
CA LEU A 3 -13.05 -19.88 3.81
C LEU A 3 -12.33 -19.59 5.14
N VAL A 4 -11.02 -19.58 5.11
CA VAL A 4 -10.23 -18.89 6.13
C VAL A 4 -9.64 -17.65 5.49
N PHE A 5 -9.92 -16.49 6.11
CA PHE A 5 -9.39 -15.20 5.68
C PHE A 5 -8.14 -14.82 6.48
N MET A 6 -7.10 -14.34 5.80
CA MET A 6 -5.85 -13.90 6.42
C MET A 6 -5.49 -12.50 5.96
N GLY A 7 -5.58 -11.50 6.83
CA GLY A 7 -5.32 -10.12 6.45
C GLY A 7 -5.06 -9.18 7.63
N THR A 8 -4.59 -7.96 7.36
CA THR A 8 -4.26 -7.02 8.44
C THR A 8 -4.78 -5.58 8.18
N PRO A 9 -4.38 -4.85 7.10
CA PRO A 9 -4.72 -3.43 6.89
C PRO A 9 -6.13 -3.22 6.31
N ASP A 10 -6.50 -1.95 6.10
CA ASP A 10 -7.79 -1.57 5.50
C ASP A 10 -8.02 -2.16 4.11
N PHE A 11 -6.97 -2.32 3.30
CA PHE A 11 -7.03 -3.02 2.02
C PHE A 11 -7.58 -4.45 2.16
N ALA A 12 -7.12 -5.18 3.19
CA ALA A 12 -7.62 -6.53 3.50
C ALA A 12 -9.02 -6.49 4.11
N ARG A 13 -9.31 -5.49 4.96
CA ARG A 13 -10.64 -5.32 5.56
C ARG A 13 -11.72 -5.19 4.49
N ALA A 14 -11.48 -4.41 3.43
CA ALA A 14 -12.44 -4.26 2.33
C ALA A 14 -12.80 -5.60 1.66
N CYS A 15 -11.82 -6.48 1.45
CA CYS A 15 -12.06 -7.82 0.91
C CYS A 15 -12.86 -8.69 1.90
N LEU A 16 -12.48 -8.69 3.20
CA LEU A 16 -13.20 -9.44 4.24
C LEU A 16 -14.66 -8.99 4.36
N GLU A 17 -14.90 -7.68 4.36
CA GLU A 17 -16.23 -7.08 4.44
C GLU A 17 -17.12 -7.51 3.26
N THR A 18 -16.58 -7.48 2.04
CA THR A 18 -17.30 -7.94 0.85
C THR A 18 -17.62 -9.43 0.93
N LEU A 19 -16.65 -10.28 1.27
CA LEU A 19 -16.91 -11.71 1.43
C LEU A 19 -17.99 -11.99 2.48
N HIS A 20 -17.93 -11.30 3.63
CA HIS A 20 -18.92 -11.48 4.69
C HIS A 20 -20.33 -11.01 4.26
N THR A 21 -20.45 -9.80 3.69
CA THR A 21 -21.74 -9.22 3.30
C THR A 21 -22.40 -9.97 2.15
N GLU A 22 -21.62 -10.63 1.31
CA GLU A 22 -22.11 -11.49 0.22
C GLU A 22 -22.39 -12.93 0.67
N GLY A 23 -22.26 -13.22 1.98
CA GLY A 23 -22.71 -14.49 2.58
C GLY A 23 -21.77 -15.68 2.40
N PHE A 24 -20.46 -15.44 2.13
CA PHE A 24 -19.49 -16.54 2.09
C PHE A 24 -19.28 -17.14 3.49
N ASP A 25 -19.03 -18.46 3.54
CA ASP A 25 -18.81 -19.22 4.79
C ASP A 25 -17.38 -18.98 5.32
N ILE A 26 -17.19 -17.90 6.10
CA ILE A 26 -15.91 -17.53 6.70
C ILE A 26 -15.79 -18.20 8.07
N VAL A 27 -15.03 -19.27 8.16
CA VAL A 27 -14.88 -20.09 9.37
C VAL A 27 -13.78 -19.61 10.31
N GLY A 28 -12.94 -18.67 9.88
CA GLY A 28 -11.90 -18.07 10.71
C GLY A 28 -11.20 -16.90 10.04
N VAL A 29 -10.80 -15.93 10.84
CA VAL A 29 -10.08 -14.72 10.40
C VAL A 29 -8.74 -14.65 11.13
N TYR A 30 -7.66 -14.71 10.37
CA TYR A 30 -6.30 -14.60 10.87
C TYR A 30 -5.75 -13.19 10.63
N THR A 31 -5.22 -12.56 11.66
CA THR A 31 -4.61 -11.22 11.55
C THR A 31 -3.37 -11.11 12.44
N LYS A 32 -2.57 -10.07 12.24
CA LYS A 32 -1.41 -9.81 13.11
C LYS A 32 -1.87 -9.50 14.53
N VAL A 33 -0.98 -9.77 15.50
CA VAL A 33 -1.20 -9.38 16.90
C VAL A 33 -1.36 -7.87 17.03
N ASP A 34 -2.12 -7.44 18.02
CA ASP A 34 -2.32 -6.03 18.32
C ASP A 34 -0.98 -5.37 18.64
N THR A 35 -0.74 -4.21 18.06
CA THR A 35 0.51 -3.48 18.24
C THR A 35 0.25 -2.11 18.85
N PRO A 36 1.18 -1.62 19.70
CA PRO A 36 1.09 -0.26 20.20
C PRO A 36 1.12 0.74 19.06
N LYS A 37 0.11 1.62 18.98
CA LYS A 37 0.02 2.70 17.97
C LYS A 37 -0.21 4.04 18.65
N ASN A 38 0.19 5.12 17.95
CA ASN A 38 0.00 6.52 18.34
C ASN A 38 0.79 6.96 19.58
N ARG A 39 0.75 8.28 19.85
CA ARG A 39 1.29 8.88 21.08
C ARG A 39 0.48 8.34 22.27
N GLY A 40 1.06 7.47 23.08
CA GLY A 40 0.39 6.83 24.23
C GLY A 40 0.43 5.30 24.19
N MET A 41 1.01 4.69 23.15
CA MET A 41 1.30 3.24 23.08
C MET A 41 0.07 2.36 23.39
N LYS A 42 -1.13 2.81 23.05
CA LYS A 42 -2.34 2.00 23.21
C LYS A 42 -2.31 0.84 22.20
N LEU A 43 -2.57 -0.37 22.67
CA LEU A 43 -2.79 -1.53 21.82
C LEU A 43 -4.07 -1.27 21.01
N LEU A 44 -3.91 -1.20 19.69
CA LEU A 44 -5.05 -1.04 18.79
C LEU A 44 -5.18 -2.28 17.91
N PRO A 45 -6.41 -2.79 17.74
CA PRO A 45 -6.66 -3.89 16.84
C PRO A 45 -6.32 -3.51 15.40
N SER A 46 -6.00 -4.52 14.57
CA SER A 46 -5.92 -4.32 13.13
C SER A 46 -7.31 -3.98 12.56
N PRO A 47 -7.41 -3.27 11.42
CA PRO A 47 -8.69 -3.04 10.73
C PRO A 47 -9.48 -4.33 10.47
N VAL A 48 -8.80 -5.41 10.11
CA VAL A 48 -9.40 -6.74 9.92
C VAL A 48 -9.97 -7.30 11.22
N LYS A 49 -9.21 -7.22 12.33
CA LYS A 49 -9.70 -7.67 13.65
C LYS A 49 -10.92 -6.89 14.09
N ALA A 50 -10.84 -5.56 14.04
CA ALA A 50 -11.93 -4.68 14.45
C ALA A 50 -13.23 -4.98 13.71
N TYR A 51 -13.16 -5.23 12.39
CA TYR A 51 -14.32 -5.62 11.60
C TYR A 51 -14.82 -7.02 11.99
N ALA A 52 -13.93 -8.02 12.05
CA ALA A 52 -14.30 -9.41 12.32
C ALA A 52 -14.99 -9.55 13.69
N GLU A 53 -14.46 -8.90 14.73
CA GLU A 53 -15.07 -8.89 16.07
C GLU A 53 -16.45 -8.20 16.07
N ALA A 54 -16.60 -7.09 15.35
CA ALA A 54 -17.86 -6.36 15.26
C ALA A 54 -18.99 -7.17 14.62
N VAL A 55 -18.67 -8.11 13.71
CA VAL A 55 -19.64 -8.96 13.03
C VAL A 55 -19.68 -10.41 13.56
N GLY A 56 -18.94 -10.70 14.63
CA GLY A 56 -18.96 -12.00 15.31
C GLY A 56 -18.18 -13.12 14.61
N LEU A 57 -17.25 -12.80 13.70
CA LEU A 57 -16.37 -13.79 13.08
C LEU A 57 -15.25 -14.23 14.04
N PRO A 58 -14.88 -15.53 14.07
CA PRO A 58 -13.77 -16.02 14.91
C PRO A 58 -12.43 -15.40 14.50
N VAL A 59 -11.71 -14.81 15.45
CA VAL A 59 -10.40 -14.15 15.19
C VAL A 59 -9.26 -14.92 15.81
N TYR A 60 -8.20 -15.11 15.03
CA TYR A 60 -6.96 -15.78 15.42
C TYR A 60 -5.75 -14.86 15.19
N GLN A 61 -4.89 -14.76 16.19
CA GLN A 61 -3.68 -13.91 16.15
C GLN A 61 -2.41 -14.70 16.51
N PRO A 62 -2.04 -15.74 15.72
CA PRO A 62 -0.86 -16.53 16.03
C PRO A 62 0.40 -15.67 15.89
N GLN A 63 1.42 -15.95 16.70
CA GLN A 63 2.75 -15.33 16.56
C GLN A 63 3.45 -15.84 15.31
N SER A 64 3.36 -17.14 15.05
CA SER A 64 4.03 -17.81 13.94
C SER A 64 3.28 -19.07 13.51
N PHE A 65 3.34 -19.41 12.21
CA PHE A 65 2.95 -20.72 11.68
C PHE A 65 4.06 -21.80 11.74
N ARG A 66 5.17 -21.51 12.44
CA ARG A 66 6.19 -22.51 12.76
C ARG A 66 5.78 -23.40 13.94
N GLU A 67 4.81 -22.96 14.72
CA GLU A 67 4.28 -23.69 15.86
C GLU A 67 3.24 -24.71 15.40
N GLU A 68 3.44 -26.00 15.72
CA GLU A 68 2.53 -27.08 15.33
C GLU A 68 1.09 -26.83 15.81
N GLN A 69 0.92 -26.28 17.01
CA GLN A 69 -0.39 -25.95 17.56
C GLN A 69 -1.16 -24.96 16.68
N THR A 70 -0.47 -23.96 16.10
CA THR A 70 -1.08 -22.98 15.19
C THR A 70 -1.54 -23.64 13.88
N VAL A 71 -0.72 -24.54 13.36
CA VAL A 71 -1.04 -25.30 12.14
C VAL A 71 -2.21 -26.23 12.39
N GLN A 72 -2.22 -26.92 13.54
CA GLN A 72 -3.30 -27.83 13.91
C GLN A 72 -4.63 -27.08 14.10
N GLN A 73 -4.61 -25.91 14.75
CA GLN A 73 -5.80 -25.05 14.88
C GLN A 73 -6.38 -24.67 13.51
N LEU A 74 -5.54 -24.39 12.51
CA LEU A 74 -5.98 -24.10 11.16
C LEU A 74 -6.60 -25.35 10.48
N ARG A 75 -6.00 -26.53 10.66
CA ARG A 75 -6.54 -27.81 10.14
C ARG A 75 -7.93 -28.14 10.71
N GLU A 76 -8.16 -27.84 11.99
CA GLU A 76 -9.44 -28.08 12.67
C GLU A 76 -10.59 -27.23 12.10
N LEU A 77 -10.28 -26.07 11.53
CA LEU A 77 -11.25 -25.24 10.80
C LEU A 77 -11.68 -25.88 9.47
N LYS A 78 -10.94 -26.86 8.96
CA LYS A 78 -11.21 -27.56 7.70
C LYS A 78 -11.49 -26.58 6.55
N PRO A 79 -10.57 -25.65 6.25
CA PRO A 79 -10.77 -24.70 5.17
C PRO A 79 -10.72 -25.39 3.81
N ASP A 80 -11.62 -25.00 2.91
CA ASP A 80 -11.53 -25.38 1.51
C ASP A 80 -10.60 -24.45 0.73
N LEU A 81 -10.52 -23.16 1.15
CA LEU A 81 -9.68 -22.12 0.52
C LEU A 81 -9.14 -21.17 1.57
N LEU A 82 -7.86 -20.77 1.43
CA LEU A 82 -7.31 -19.63 2.15
C LEU A 82 -7.38 -18.38 1.26
N VAL A 83 -7.94 -17.30 1.79
CA VAL A 83 -7.94 -15.98 1.15
C VAL A 83 -6.96 -15.08 1.91
N VAL A 84 -5.81 -14.81 1.31
CA VAL A 84 -4.72 -14.05 1.93
C VAL A 84 -4.64 -12.67 1.31
N VAL A 85 -4.74 -11.61 2.11
CA VAL A 85 -4.69 -10.23 1.62
C VAL A 85 -3.85 -9.39 2.56
N ALA A 86 -2.68 -8.98 2.13
CA ALA A 86 -1.76 -8.15 2.93
C ALA A 86 -1.61 -8.64 4.40
N TYR A 87 -1.51 -9.94 4.61
CA TYR A 87 -1.41 -10.54 5.94
C TYR A 87 -0.10 -10.19 6.65
N GLY A 88 0.99 -10.12 5.86
CA GLY A 88 2.31 -9.72 6.34
C GLY A 88 3.02 -10.76 7.22
N LYS A 89 2.70 -12.03 7.05
CA LYS A 89 3.44 -13.19 7.58
C LYS A 89 3.68 -14.18 6.45
N ILE A 90 4.82 -14.85 6.51
CA ILE A 90 5.15 -15.95 5.58
C ILE A 90 4.32 -17.17 5.98
N LEU A 91 3.65 -17.78 5.01
CA LEU A 91 2.93 -19.03 5.17
C LEU A 91 3.81 -20.19 4.70
N PRO A 92 4.19 -21.12 5.59
CA PRO A 92 4.94 -22.33 5.19
C PRO A 92 4.12 -23.20 4.24
N GLN A 93 4.79 -24.02 3.42
CA GLN A 93 4.14 -24.96 2.51
C GLN A 93 3.10 -25.83 3.22
N ALA A 94 3.42 -26.33 4.43
CA ALA A 94 2.50 -27.13 5.26
C ALA A 94 1.17 -26.41 5.60
N VAL A 95 1.11 -25.08 5.54
CA VAL A 95 -0.10 -24.27 5.69
C VAL A 95 -0.83 -24.16 4.36
N LEU A 96 -0.09 -23.94 3.27
CA LEU A 96 -0.65 -23.79 1.92
C LEU A 96 -1.27 -25.12 1.41
N ASP A 97 -0.82 -26.26 1.93
CA ASP A 97 -1.31 -27.59 1.59
C ASP A 97 -2.56 -28.03 2.39
N ILE A 98 -3.00 -27.24 3.39
CA ILE A 98 -4.16 -27.60 4.20
C ILE A 98 -5.48 -27.52 3.41
N PRO A 99 -5.78 -26.42 2.70
CA PRO A 99 -7.07 -26.27 2.00
C PRO A 99 -7.09 -27.05 0.69
N THR A 100 -8.25 -27.63 0.35
CA THR A 100 -8.42 -28.45 -0.86
C THR A 100 -8.29 -27.66 -2.17
N HIS A 101 -8.63 -26.37 -2.14
CA HIS A 101 -8.50 -25.46 -3.29
C HIS A 101 -7.26 -24.56 -3.21
N GLY A 102 -6.36 -24.79 -2.23
CA GLY A 102 -5.14 -24.02 -2.04
C GLY A 102 -5.38 -22.66 -1.42
N ALA A 103 -4.51 -21.72 -1.75
CA ALA A 103 -4.55 -20.37 -1.21
C ALA A 103 -4.46 -19.33 -2.33
N ILE A 104 -5.19 -18.22 -2.19
CA ILE A 104 -5.15 -17.08 -3.12
C ILE A 104 -4.69 -15.82 -2.43
N ASN A 105 -4.14 -14.88 -3.22
CA ASN A 105 -3.75 -13.55 -2.76
C ASN A 105 -4.36 -12.46 -3.66
N MET A 106 -4.74 -11.34 -3.05
CA MET A 106 -5.04 -10.09 -3.76
C MET A 106 -3.80 -9.21 -3.69
N HIS A 107 -3.00 -9.19 -4.76
CA HIS A 107 -1.76 -8.44 -4.84
C HIS A 107 -1.98 -7.07 -5.48
N GLY A 108 -1.45 -6.00 -4.87
CA GLY A 108 -1.67 -4.60 -5.28
C GLY A 108 -0.80 -4.14 -6.45
N SER A 109 -0.58 -4.99 -7.46
CA SER A 109 0.09 -4.62 -8.72
C SER A 109 -0.50 -5.37 -9.91
N ILE A 110 0.01 -5.03 -11.10
CA ILE A 110 -0.22 -5.72 -12.38
C ILE A 110 0.91 -6.75 -12.55
N LEU A 111 0.73 -7.96 -11.97
CA LEU A 111 1.75 -9.00 -12.07
C LEU A 111 2.02 -9.43 -13.53
N PRO A 112 3.25 -9.80 -13.87
CA PRO A 112 4.38 -10.13 -12.98
C PRO A 112 5.21 -8.93 -12.49
N GLU A 113 4.81 -7.72 -12.79
CA GLU A 113 5.51 -6.51 -12.36
C GLU A 113 5.21 -6.17 -10.90
N LEU A 114 6.21 -5.63 -10.18
CA LEU A 114 6.12 -5.17 -8.79
C LEU A 114 5.73 -6.29 -7.79
N ARG A 115 6.32 -7.49 -7.91
CA ARG A 115 6.26 -8.50 -6.84
C ARG A 115 6.86 -7.95 -5.55
N GLY A 116 6.29 -8.28 -4.39
CA GLY A 116 6.87 -7.90 -3.09
C GLY A 116 5.98 -7.02 -2.23
N SER A 117 6.61 -6.28 -1.29
CA SER A 117 5.93 -5.75 -0.11
C SER A 117 5.26 -4.39 -0.28
N ALA A 118 5.68 -3.58 -1.27
CA ALA A 118 5.21 -2.19 -1.44
C ALA A 118 4.79 -1.87 -2.88
N PRO A 119 3.99 -2.72 -3.56
CA PRO A 119 3.69 -2.55 -4.99
C PRO A 119 2.99 -1.22 -5.29
N VAL A 120 2.04 -0.80 -4.47
CA VAL A 120 1.26 0.43 -4.68
C VAL A 120 2.14 1.68 -4.60
N GLN A 121 3.00 1.77 -3.59
CA GLN A 121 3.94 2.88 -3.46
C GLN A 121 4.96 2.87 -4.62
N ARG A 122 5.50 1.69 -4.93
CA ARG A 122 6.48 1.54 -6.01
C ARG A 122 5.90 1.83 -7.39
N SER A 123 4.61 1.60 -7.65
CA SER A 123 4.01 2.00 -8.92
C SER A 123 4.09 3.51 -9.14
N ILE A 124 3.88 4.31 -8.08
CA ILE A 124 4.03 5.77 -8.16
C ILE A 124 5.51 6.16 -8.25
N LEU A 125 6.38 5.62 -7.37
CA LEU A 125 7.80 5.94 -7.33
C LEU A 125 8.55 5.52 -8.61
N ASN A 126 8.07 4.51 -9.32
CA ASN A 126 8.59 4.06 -10.61
C ASN A 126 7.89 4.75 -11.80
N HIS A 127 7.11 5.79 -11.55
CA HIS A 127 6.46 6.61 -12.57
C HIS A 127 5.51 5.83 -13.50
N CYS A 128 4.87 4.77 -13.00
CA CYS A 128 3.88 4.01 -13.76
C CYS A 128 2.65 4.88 -14.06
N ASP A 129 2.06 4.69 -15.23
CA ASP A 129 0.81 5.36 -15.60
C ASP A 129 -0.42 4.58 -15.15
N GLU A 130 -0.27 3.26 -14.93
CA GLU A 130 -1.31 2.35 -14.46
C GLU A 130 -0.90 1.63 -13.18
N ALA A 131 -1.89 1.32 -12.34
CA ALA A 131 -1.81 0.38 -11.23
C ALA A 131 -2.92 -0.66 -11.37
N GLY A 132 -2.92 -1.66 -10.51
CA GLY A 132 -3.97 -2.68 -10.54
C GLY A 132 -3.93 -3.59 -9.33
N VAL A 133 -4.88 -4.52 -9.33
CA VAL A 133 -4.93 -5.64 -8.39
C VAL A 133 -4.93 -6.94 -9.17
N THR A 134 -4.06 -7.84 -8.79
CA THR A 134 -3.98 -9.19 -9.34
C THR A 134 -4.49 -10.19 -8.31
N ALA A 135 -5.53 -10.95 -8.67
CA ALA A 135 -5.90 -12.17 -7.99
C ALA A 135 -4.99 -13.30 -8.50
N MET A 136 -4.31 -13.99 -7.59
CA MET A 136 -3.35 -15.05 -7.93
C MET A 136 -3.40 -16.19 -6.93
N TYR A 137 -2.98 -17.39 -7.34
CA TYR A 137 -2.68 -18.48 -6.42
C TYR A 137 -1.38 -18.22 -5.66
N LEU A 138 -1.36 -18.54 -4.38
CA LEU A 138 -0.11 -18.52 -3.63
C LEU A 138 0.75 -19.75 -3.94
N SER A 139 2.06 -19.52 -4.03
CA SER A 139 3.10 -20.53 -4.14
C SER A 139 4.16 -20.28 -3.05
N ALA A 140 5.17 -21.13 -3.00
CA ALA A 140 6.29 -20.97 -2.06
C ALA A 140 7.15 -19.71 -2.34
N GLY A 141 7.17 -19.25 -3.58
CA GLY A 141 7.93 -18.06 -3.98
C GLY A 141 7.15 -16.76 -3.78
N MET A 142 7.86 -15.64 -3.88
CA MET A 142 7.30 -14.32 -3.63
C MET A 142 6.45 -13.86 -4.82
N ASP A 143 5.13 -13.86 -4.65
CA ASP A 143 4.14 -13.36 -5.61
C ASP A 143 4.31 -13.90 -7.05
N GLU A 144 4.75 -15.16 -7.20
CA GLU A 144 5.06 -15.80 -8.50
C GLU A 144 4.05 -16.86 -8.94
N GLY A 145 3.02 -17.12 -8.14
CA GLY A 145 1.98 -18.09 -8.47
C GLY A 145 1.13 -17.67 -9.67
N ASP A 146 0.33 -18.62 -10.18
CA ASP A 146 -0.51 -18.41 -11.36
C ASP A 146 -1.52 -17.29 -11.15
N ILE A 147 -1.64 -16.43 -12.16
CA ILE A 147 -2.62 -15.34 -12.20
C ILE A 147 -4.01 -15.92 -12.49
N ILE A 148 -5.01 -15.45 -11.76
CA ILE A 148 -6.42 -15.75 -11.98
C ILE A 148 -7.07 -14.64 -12.80
N GLU A 149 -6.97 -13.40 -12.32
CA GLU A 149 -7.54 -12.21 -12.97
C GLU A 149 -6.73 -10.96 -12.57
N ILE A 150 -6.68 -9.97 -13.47
CA ILE A 150 -6.08 -8.64 -13.22
C ILE A 150 -7.12 -7.57 -13.50
N ARG A 151 -7.31 -6.64 -12.55
CA ARG A 151 -8.10 -5.41 -12.76
C ARG A 151 -7.20 -4.20 -12.66
N LYS A 152 -7.17 -3.40 -13.72
CA LYS A 152 -6.30 -2.23 -13.87
C LYS A 152 -7.05 -0.92 -13.65
N THR A 153 -6.30 0.12 -13.31
CA THR A 153 -6.77 1.50 -13.23
C THR A 153 -5.62 2.47 -13.53
N VAL A 154 -5.91 3.65 -14.04
CA VAL A 154 -4.92 4.72 -14.22
C VAL A 154 -4.52 5.30 -12.85
N ILE A 155 -3.27 5.73 -12.72
CA ILE A 155 -2.80 6.51 -11.56
C ILE A 155 -3.06 7.99 -11.85
N HIS A 156 -3.84 8.66 -11.00
CA HIS A 156 -4.12 10.08 -11.20
C HIS A 156 -2.89 10.97 -10.90
N PRO A 157 -2.69 12.10 -11.60
CA PRO A 157 -1.44 12.86 -11.59
C PRO A 157 -0.93 13.35 -10.23
N LEU A 158 -1.83 13.62 -9.28
CA LEU A 158 -1.47 14.11 -7.93
C LEU A 158 -1.96 13.18 -6.82
N GLU A 159 -2.43 11.99 -7.19
CA GLU A 159 -2.91 10.98 -6.24
C GLU A 159 -1.75 10.44 -5.40
N THR A 160 -1.91 10.46 -4.09
CA THR A 160 -0.96 9.87 -3.15
C THR A 160 -1.06 8.35 -3.14
N SER A 161 -0.02 7.67 -2.61
CA SER A 161 -0.09 6.21 -2.45
C SER A 161 -1.18 5.76 -1.48
N GLU A 162 -1.56 6.61 -0.51
CA GLU A 162 -2.67 6.35 0.40
C GLU A 162 -4.02 6.39 -0.34
N GLU A 163 -4.24 7.40 -1.18
CA GLU A 163 -5.45 7.54 -2.01
C GLU A 163 -5.54 6.42 -3.05
N LEU A 164 -4.43 6.09 -3.74
CA LEU A 164 -4.37 4.98 -4.68
C LEU A 164 -4.65 3.64 -3.97
N MET A 165 -4.11 3.41 -2.78
CA MET A 165 -4.37 2.21 -1.98
C MET A 165 -5.86 2.06 -1.66
N ALA A 166 -6.54 3.16 -1.30
CA ALA A 166 -7.98 3.15 -1.04
C ALA A 166 -8.80 2.79 -2.30
N ARG A 167 -8.42 3.33 -3.47
CA ARG A 167 -9.06 2.97 -4.76
C ARG A 167 -8.81 1.52 -5.14
N LEU A 168 -7.58 1.04 -4.96
CA LEU A 168 -7.25 -0.36 -5.23
C LEU A 168 -7.97 -1.31 -4.27
N ALA A 169 -8.21 -0.92 -3.01
CA ALA A 169 -9.04 -1.69 -2.08
C ALA A 169 -10.49 -1.85 -2.60
N ALA A 170 -11.07 -0.78 -3.16
CA ALA A 170 -12.40 -0.83 -3.78
C ALA A 170 -12.46 -1.72 -5.03
N ILE A 171 -11.33 -1.90 -5.75
CA ILE A 171 -11.20 -2.82 -6.87
C ILE A 171 -10.95 -4.26 -6.37
N ALA A 172 -10.13 -4.42 -5.33
CA ALA A 172 -9.76 -5.72 -4.77
C ALA A 172 -10.96 -6.45 -4.15
N ALA A 173 -11.86 -5.72 -3.48
CA ALA A 173 -12.98 -6.29 -2.77
C ALA A 173 -13.93 -7.11 -3.68
N PRO A 174 -14.50 -6.56 -4.76
CA PRO A 174 -15.31 -7.35 -5.70
C PRO A 174 -14.48 -8.38 -6.47
N LEU A 175 -13.22 -8.09 -6.84
CA LEU A 175 -12.33 -9.08 -7.47
C LEU A 175 -12.13 -10.31 -6.58
N CYS A 176 -11.97 -10.11 -5.27
CA CYS A 176 -11.82 -11.19 -4.30
C CYS A 176 -13.05 -12.10 -4.27
N ALA A 177 -14.26 -11.54 -4.19
CA ALA A 177 -15.51 -12.29 -4.20
C ALA A 177 -15.71 -13.06 -5.51
N ASP A 178 -15.47 -12.42 -6.65
CA ASP A 178 -15.58 -13.04 -7.97
C ASP A 178 -14.57 -14.19 -8.12
N THR A 179 -13.35 -14.01 -7.62
CA THR A 179 -12.31 -15.05 -7.61
C THR A 179 -12.72 -16.26 -6.79
N VAL A 180 -13.27 -16.05 -5.59
CA VAL A 180 -13.75 -17.15 -4.72
C VAL A 180 -14.88 -17.92 -5.41
N ARG A 181 -15.85 -17.23 -6.03
CA ARG A 181 -16.92 -17.88 -6.82
C ARG A 181 -16.37 -18.65 -8.01
N ALA A 182 -15.39 -18.09 -8.72
CA ALA A 182 -14.78 -18.76 -9.86
C ALA A 182 -14.08 -20.07 -9.45
N ILE A 183 -13.41 -20.07 -8.30
CA ILE A 183 -12.78 -21.28 -7.73
C ILE A 183 -13.85 -22.30 -7.33
N GLU A 184 -14.90 -21.88 -6.61
CA GLU A 184 -16.00 -22.75 -6.19
C GLU A 184 -16.70 -23.42 -7.38
N ASN A 185 -16.88 -22.68 -8.48
CA ASN A 185 -17.51 -23.16 -9.71
C ASN A 185 -16.53 -23.91 -10.66
N GLY A 186 -15.24 -24.03 -10.31
CA GLY A 186 -14.23 -24.66 -11.16
C GLY A 186 -13.89 -23.89 -12.44
N THR A 187 -14.19 -22.59 -12.51
CA THR A 187 -13.96 -21.72 -13.68
C THR A 187 -12.75 -20.79 -13.54
N ALA A 188 -12.09 -20.80 -12.37
CA ALA A 188 -10.91 -19.99 -12.13
C ALA A 188 -9.76 -20.37 -13.07
N LYS A 189 -9.17 -19.38 -13.70
CA LYS A 189 -8.03 -19.57 -14.61
C LYS A 189 -6.76 -19.83 -13.81
N ARG A 190 -5.78 -20.46 -14.49
CA ARG A 190 -4.40 -20.58 -14.04
C ARG A 190 -3.51 -20.13 -15.18
N ILE A 191 -3.04 -18.89 -15.09
CA ILE A 191 -2.19 -18.26 -16.10
C ILE A 191 -0.79 -18.13 -15.50
N PRO A 192 0.19 -18.94 -15.94
CA PRO A 192 1.57 -18.83 -15.46
C PRO A 192 2.12 -17.42 -15.72
N GLN A 193 2.86 -16.89 -14.75
CA GLN A 193 3.55 -15.63 -14.92
C GLN A 193 4.79 -15.81 -15.79
N ASP A 194 5.09 -14.81 -16.65
CA ASP A 194 6.35 -14.75 -17.38
C ASP A 194 7.47 -14.18 -16.47
N PRO A 195 8.45 -15.01 -16.04
CA PRO A 195 9.48 -14.55 -15.12
C PRO A 195 10.43 -13.51 -15.75
N SER A 196 10.51 -13.43 -17.07
CA SER A 196 11.37 -12.43 -17.76
C SER A 196 10.82 -11.00 -17.62
N ARG A 197 9.54 -10.85 -17.30
CA ARG A 197 8.88 -9.56 -17.06
C ARG A 197 8.76 -9.20 -15.59
N ALA A 198 9.20 -10.07 -14.69
CA ALA A 198 9.07 -9.84 -13.26
C ALA A 198 9.95 -8.67 -12.81
N THR A 199 9.36 -7.74 -12.06
CA THR A 199 10.06 -6.68 -11.34
C THR A 199 9.69 -6.74 -9.85
N TYR A 200 10.48 -6.06 -9.01
CA TYR A 200 10.31 -6.17 -7.56
C TYR A 200 9.99 -4.82 -6.90
N ALA A 201 9.11 -4.88 -5.92
CA ALA A 201 8.65 -3.75 -5.11
C ALA A 201 9.11 -3.92 -3.65
N PRO A 202 10.38 -3.60 -3.33
CA PRO A 202 10.90 -3.73 -1.98
C PRO A 202 10.18 -2.78 -1.02
N MET A 203 10.17 -3.15 0.27
CA MET A 203 9.66 -2.31 1.34
C MET A 203 10.31 -0.92 1.30
N LEU A 204 9.51 0.11 1.58
CA LEU A 204 10.00 1.48 1.71
C LEU A 204 10.96 1.62 2.90
N ARG A 205 11.91 2.53 2.81
CA ARG A 205 12.89 2.82 3.84
C ARG A 205 12.94 4.33 4.14
N LYS A 206 13.39 4.69 5.34
CA LYS A 206 13.50 6.10 5.76
C LYS A 206 14.56 6.87 4.98
N ASP A 207 15.60 6.21 4.50
CA ASP A 207 16.65 6.82 3.70
C ASP A 207 16.21 7.23 2.29
N GLU A 208 14.99 6.85 1.89
CA GLU A 208 14.33 7.30 0.66
C GLU A 208 13.58 8.64 0.83
N SER A 209 13.51 9.19 2.07
CA SER A 209 12.76 10.41 2.37
C SER A 209 13.39 11.71 1.82
N PRO A 210 14.71 11.93 1.83
CA PRO A 210 15.28 13.20 1.38
C PRO A 210 14.94 13.49 -0.09
N ILE A 211 14.41 14.69 -0.36
CA ILE A 211 14.16 15.13 -1.74
C ILE A 211 15.48 15.54 -2.38
N ASP A 212 15.80 14.92 -3.51
CA ASP A 212 16.87 15.38 -4.40
C ASP A 212 16.26 16.37 -5.41
N TRP A 213 16.50 17.67 -5.17
CA TRP A 213 16.00 18.72 -6.06
C TRP A 213 16.67 18.72 -7.43
N ASP A 214 17.85 18.09 -7.57
CA ASP A 214 18.51 17.89 -8.86
C ASP A 214 17.93 16.67 -9.61
N GLN A 215 16.59 16.55 -9.58
CA GLN A 215 15.78 15.62 -10.35
C GLN A 215 14.72 16.38 -11.15
N PRO A 216 14.19 15.79 -12.25
CA PRO A 216 13.05 16.35 -12.96
C PRO A 216 11.83 16.52 -12.06
N ALA A 217 10.99 17.51 -12.34
CA ALA A 217 9.79 17.80 -11.54
C ALA A 217 8.90 16.56 -11.32
N ARG A 218 8.75 15.68 -12.32
CA ARG A 218 7.98 14.43 -12.21
C ARG A 218 8.52 13.53 -11.08
N PHE A 219 9.83 13.37 -11.00
CA PHE A 219 10.46 12.51 -9.98
C PHE A 219 10.22 13.04 -8.57
N ILE A 220 10.30 14.35 -8.39
CA ILE A 220 10.05 15.02 -7.09
C ILE A 220 8.58 14.89 -6.68
N VAL A 221 7.65 15.16 -7.59
CA VAL A 221 6.21 15.03 -7.32
C VAL A 221 5.86 13.58 -7.00
N ASP A 222 6.37 12.63 -7.77
CA ASP A 222 6.10 11.19 -7.58
C ASP A 222 6.75 10.67 -6.28
N GLN A 223 7.96 11.14 -5.92
CA GLN A 223 8.57 10.81 -4.63
C GLN A 223 7.69 11.29 -3.46
N VAL A 224 7.27 12.56 -3.48
CA VAL A 224 6.46 13.11 -2.39
C VAL A 224 5.14 12.34 -2.25
N ARG A 225 4.39 12.17 -3.34
CA ARG A 225 3.08 11.51 -3.28
C ARG A 225 3.16 10.00 -3.06
N GLY A 226 4.23 9.34 -3.51
CA GLY A 226 4.47 7.91 -3.33
C GLY A 226 4.88 7.54 -1.91
N LEU A 227 5.52 8.46 -1.17
CA LEU A 227 5.97 8.26 0.20
C LEU A 227 4.96 8.67 1.29
N VAL A 228 3.78 9.18 0.93
CA VAL A 228 2.68 9.44 1.89
C VAL A 228 1.91 8.14 2.12
N PRO A 229 1.56 7.76 3.36
CA PRO A 229 1.76 8.47 4.62
C PRO A 229 3.10 8.15 5.32
N TRP A 230 3.90 7.24 4.80
CA TRP A 230 5.18 6.82 5.37
C TRP A 230 6.16 6.39 4.26
N PRO A 231 7.45 6.75 4.38
CA PRO A 231 8.11 7.50 5.46
C PRO A 231 7.89 9.01 5.42
N VAL A 232 7.26 9.56 4.39
CA VAL A 232 7.07 10.98 4.03
C VAL A 232 8.38 11.60 3.54
N ALA A 233 8.32 12.29 2.41
CA ALA A 233 9.47 13.00 1.87
C ALA A 233 9.94 14.14 2.81
N THR A 234 11.25 14.42 2.84
CA THR A 234 11.84 15.47 3.66
C THR A 234 12.66 16.43 2.81
N ALA A 235 12.70 17.69 3.20
CA ALA A 235 13.52 18.71 2.56
C ALA A 235 13.97 19.79 3.55
N THR A 236 15.17 20.35 3.33
CA THR A 236 15.61 21.57 4.01
C THR A 236 15.24 22.76 3.14
N LEU A 237 14.37 23.63 3.67
CA LEU A 237 13.90 24.84 2.99
C LEU A 237 14.20 26.05 3.87
N GLY A 238 15.00 27.00 3.36
CA GLY A 238 15.43 28.18 4.15
C GLY A 238 16.15 27.83 5.45
N GLY A 239 16.93 26.73 5.44
CA GLY A 239 17.71 26.30 6.62
C GLY A 239 16.90 25.48 7.65
N THR A 240 15.61 25.24 7.42
CA THR A 240 14.74 24.44 8.30
C THR A 240 14.36 23.13 7.62
N GLU A 241 14.42 22.02 8.35
CA GLU A 241 14.00 20.71 7.88
C GLU A 241 12.48 20.53 8.01
N PHE A 242 11.86 20.04 6.95
CA PHE A 242 10.43 19.76 6.86
C PHE A 242 10.15 18.35 6.36
N LYS A 243 9.06 17.78 6.82
CA LYS A 243 8.33 16.76 6.07
C LYS A 243 7.46 17.45 5.02
N VAL A 244 7.49 16.95 3.80
CA VAL A 244 6.75 17.50 2.65
C VAL A 244 5.67 16.52 2.25
N TYR A 245 4.40 16.94 2.30
CA TYR A 245 3.26 16.08 2.08
C TYR A 245 2.59 16.26 0.73
N ARG A 246 2.76 17.45 0.12
CA ARG A 246 2.15 17.75 -1.17
C ARG A 246 3.00 18.70 -1.98
N VAL A 247 3.29 18.27 -3.21
CA VAL A 247 3.99 19.06 -4.24
C VAL A 247 3.17 18.96 -5.52
N GLU A 248 3.08 20.06 -6.25
CA GLU A 248 2.34 20.15 -7.51
C GLU A 248 3.26 20.66 -8.62
N TYR A 249 2.94 20.30 -9.86
CA TYR A 249 3.59 20.84 -11.05
C TYR A 249 3.25 22.31 -11.22
N THR A 250 4.13 23.06 -11.89
CA THR A 250 3.86 24.41 -12.38
C THR A 250 4.37 24.59 -13.80
N ASP A 251 3.85 25.59 -14.51
CA ASP A 251 4.36 25.98 -15.83
C ASP A 251 5.53 26.98 -15.74
N GLN A 252 5.99 27.29 -14.52
CA GLN A 252 7.05 28.25 -14.29
C GLN A 252 8.42 27.66 -14.55
N LYS A 253 9.32 28.52 -15.05
CA LYS A 253 10.73 28.21 -15.26
C LYS A 253 11.61 29.20 -14.49
N THR A 254 12.83 28.79 -14.16
CA THR A 254 13.80 29.61 -13.46
C THR A 254 15.21 29.23 -13.88
N GLU A 255 16.13 30.19 -13.78
CA GLU A 255 17.60 29.98 -13.92
C GLU A 255 18.27 29.68 -12.57
N LYS A 256 17.51 29.68 -11.46
CA LYS A 256 18.03 29.36 -10.13
C LYS A 256 18.47 27.90 -10.09
N ALA A 257 19.48 27.60 -9.29
CA ALA A 257 19.97 26.26 -9.08
C ALA A 257 18.89 25.35 -8.45
N PRO A 258 18.90 24.03 -8.70
CA PRO A 258 18.01 23.07 -8.04
C PRO A 258 18.03 23.22 -6.51
N GLY A 259 16.85 23.20 -5.90
CA GLY A 259 16.63 23.43 -4.46
C GLY A 259 16.57 24.90 -4.04
N ALA A 260 16.89 25.84 -4.92
CA ALA A 260 16.75 27.25 -4.61
C ALA A 260 15.28 27.65 -4.51
N LEU A 261 14.99 28.51 -3.53
CA LEU A 261 13.64 29.05 -3.36
C LEU A 261 13.40 30.14 -4.43
N VAL A 262 12.28 30.01 -5.14
CA VAL A 262 11.93 30.91 -6.25
C VAL A 262 11.01 32.02 -5.78
N ALA A 263 9.91 31.66 -5.12
CA ALA A 263 8.95 32.62 -4.54
C ALA A 263 8.04 31.94 -3.50
N LEU A 264 7.59 32.72 -2.52
CA LEU A 264 6.48 32.35 -1.65
C LEU A 264 5.19 32.99 -2.19
N THR A 265 4.21 32.17 -2.50
CA THR A 265 2.91 32.60 -3.04
C THR A 265 1.78 32.29 -2.05
N LYS A 266 0.57 32.81 -2.31
CA LYS A 266 -0.62 32.43 -1.54
C LYS A 266 -0.95 30.93 -1.64
N LYS A 267 -0.43 30.22 -2.67
CA LYS A 267 -0.71 28.81 -2.93
C LYS A 267 0.33 27.85 -2.36
N GLY A 268 1.56 28.32 -2.11
CA GLY A 268 2.66 27.49 -1.66
C GLY A 268 4.01 28.13 -1.91
N LEU A 269 5.07 27.40 -1.60
CA LEU A 269 6.47 27.78 -1.83
C LEU A 269 6.95 27.17 -3.16
N LEU A 270 7.44 28.02 -4.05
CA LEU A 270 8.02 27.62 -5.34
C LEU A 270 9.49 27.28 -5.16
N VAL A 271 9.90 26.10 -5.62
CA VAL A 271 11.26 25.57 -5.51
C VAL A 271 11.75 25.14 -6.89
N ALA A 272 12.99 25.50 -7.24
CA ALA A 272 13.63 25.13 -8.49
C ALA A 272 14.01 23.64 -8.52
N CYS A 273 13.88 23.02 -9.69
CA CYS A 273 14.26 21.64 -9.95
C CYS A 273 15.25 21.55 -11.12
N ARG A 274 15.74 20.35 -11.43
CA ARG A 274 16.58 20.10 -12.60
C ARG A 274 15.90 20.62 -13.88
N GLY A 275 16.71 21.18 -14.78
CA GLY A 275 16.25 21.67 -16.08
C GLY A 275 15.48 22.99 -16.03
N GLY A 276 15.55 23.70 -14.90
CA GLY A 276 14.88 24.98 -14.72
C GLY A 276 13.37 24.86 -14.43
N ASP A 277 12.85 23.65 -14.24
CA ASP A 277 11.48 23.43 -13.79
C ASP A 277 11.28 23.99 -12.39
N VAL A 278 10.04 24.33 -12.07
CA VAL A 278 9.65 24.81 -10.75
C VAL A 278 8.48 24.00 -10.25
N VAL A 279 8.58 23.50 -9.03
CA VAL A 279 7.47 22.83 -8.34
C VAL A 279 6.91 23.71 -7.22
N LEU A 280 5.64 23.48 -6.88
CA LEU A 280 4.91 24.18 -5.83
C LEU A 280 4.77 23.27 -4.60
N VAL A 281 5.49 23.54 -3.53
CA VAL A 281 5.32 22.88 -2.23
C VAL A 281 4.07 23.45 -1.55
N ARG A 282 3.03 22.62 -1.41
CA ARG A 282 1.72 23.00 -0.88
C ARG A 282 1.60 22.81 0.61
N GLU A 283 2.04 21.64 1.09
CA GLU A 283 1.86 21.24 2.48
C GLU A 283 3.15 20.68 3.06
N LEU A 284 3.44 21.11 4.26
CA LEU A 284 4.64 20.71 4.99
C LEU A 284 4.39 20.60 6.50
N GLN A 285 5.37 20.04 7.20
CA GLN A 285 5.37 19.92 8.65
C GLN A 285 6.79 20.14 9.16
N ALA A 286 7.00 21.18 9.95
CA ALA A 286 8.25 21.38 10.68
C ALA A 286 8.40 20.35 11.81
N GLN A 287 9.61 20.06 12.24
CA GLN A 287 9.89 19.15 13.34
C GLN A 287 9.09 19.55 14.60
N GLY A 288 8.36 18.61 15.19
CA GLY A 288 7.51 18.86 16.37
C GLY A 288 6.22 19.65 16.10
N GLY A 289 6.04 20.18 14.88
CA GLY A 289 4.89 20.97 14.48
C GLY A 289 3.71 20.13 13.97
N LYS A 290 2.71 20.84 13.43
CA LYS A 290 1.55 20.25 12.74
C LYS A 290 1.74 20.33 11.23
N ARG A 291 1.16 19.37 10.48
CA ARG A 291 0.98 19.46 9.02
C ARG A 291 0.08 20.66 8.72
N MET A 292 0.52 21.54 7.79
CA MET A 292 -0.22 22.72 7.39
C MET A 292 0.18 23.20 5.98
N PRO A 293 -0.60 24.09 5.35
CA PRO A 293 -0.21 24.75 4.12
C PRO A 293 1.11 25.54 4.30
N ALA A 294 2.00 25.46 3.31
CA ALA A 294 3.30 26.16 3.37
C ALA A 294 3.16 27.68 3.60
N PRO A 295 2.20 28.41 2.94
CA PRO A 295 2.03 29.84 3.20
C PRO A 295 1.66 30.17 4.65
N ASP A 296 0.90 29.28 5.32
CA ASP A 296 0.48 29.50 6.71
C ASP A 296 1.67 29.37 7.67
N TYR A 297 2.56 28.40 7.41
CA TYR A 297 3.78 28.27 8.18
C TYR A 297 4.68 29.52 8.03
N PHE A 298 4.96 29.93 6.78
CA PHE A 298 5.88 31.03 6.49
C PHE A 298 5.31 32.42 6.81
N ARG A 299 4.01 32.56 7.10
CA ARG A 299 3.45 33.79 7.65
C ARG A 299 3.99 34.12 9.03
N GLY A 300 4.19 33.09 9.86
CA GLY A 300 4.77 33.22 11.20
C GLY A 300 6.29 33.02 11.26
N HIS A 301 6.89 32.52 10.17
CA HIS A 301 8.32 32.20 10.08
C HIS A 301 8.86 32.72 8.73
N PRO A 302 9.15 34.01 8.60
CA PRO A 302 9.60 34.60 7.34
C PRO A 302 10.81 33.86 6.76
N ILE A 303 10.81 33.65 5.46
CA ILE A 303 11.88 32.97 4.73
C ILE A 303 12.46 33.92 3.68
N THR A 304 13.79 33.90 3.56
CA THR A 304 14.50 34.64 2.53
C THR A 304 14.52 33.85 1.22
N ILE A 305 14.23 34.51 0.09
CA ILE A 305 14.11 33.92 -1.24
C ILE A 305 15.21 34.42 -2.18
#